data_18b4f4722e95cc08071b71a549f73ea4
#
_entry.id   18b4f4722e95cc08071b71a549f73ea4
#
_cell.length_a   1.000
_cell.length_b   1.000
_cell.length_c   1.000
_cell.angle_alpha   90.00
_cell.angle_beta   90.00
_cell.angle_gamma   90.00
#
_symmetry.space_group_name_H-M   'P 1'
#
loop_
_entity.id
_entity.type
_entity.pdbx_description
1 polymer ?
#
loop_
_entity_poly.entity_id
_entity_poly.type
_entity_poly.pdbx_seq_one_letter_code
_entity_poly.pdbx_strand_id
1 'polypeptide(L)'
;MNALVEHSPSAASESLGRRNLWPAVAIGAVIVAVVVLLAVRLTQALGVKSVANKDAIPTVSVTEVGVSTVPTTVSIIGTIAARYDMPIGVEGDAGRVAAIYVEAGDHVKRGQVLARLNVSVLEPQVANLEAALEQARAEAELADAEYRRAQAVGASGALSAEETQRRKSAGVTAAAKVKVAAAQLAEAQARLARAAVRAPADGIILTRNVEVGQTATPGGEALFRLSQGGEVELRGQVAEQDLPLLKVGQLVNVRLTGTTRVYEGRVRLLGAVIDPQTRLGVARVALIPDPNLRPGAFARAEVTVSNADRAVLPQTAVLTDDKGSYVLIVNAQHKIERRAVHVSGIVQNGVTIADGIGGKDQVVATAGAFLQEGELVNPVLKDSGRS
;
A
#
# COMPACT_ATOMS: atom_id res chain seq x y z
N MET A 1 5.31 52.67 34.87
CA MET A 1 5.25 52.86 36.33
C MET A 1 6.58 52.40 36.90
N ASN A 2 7.36 53.36 37.25
CA ASN A 2 8.32 53.47 38.38
C ASN A 2 9.45 52.46 38.45
N ALA A 3 10.64 52.81 38.60
CA ALA A 3 11.46 53.99 38.92
C ALA A 3 12.81 53.40 39.40
N LEU A 4 13.90 53.84 38.84
CA LEU A 4 14.93 54.64 39.51
C LEU A 4 15.48 54.10 40.83
N VAL A 5 16.81 53.91 40.91
CA VAL A 5 17.71 54.74 41.72
C VAL A 5 19.17 54.30 41.57
N GLU A 6 19.95 55.07 40.94
CA GLU A 6 21.26 55.62 41.25
C GLU A 6 21.73 55.47 42.71
N HIS A 7 23.04 55.19 42.86
CA HIS A 7 23.89 55.92 43.82
C HIS A 7 25.35 55.62 43.56
N SER A 8 26.04 56.69 43.17
CA SER A 8 27.47 56.88 43.42
C SER A 8 27.59 57.70 44.70
N PRO A 9 28.68 57.63 45.50
CA PRO A 9 29.62 58.72 45.55
C PRO A 9 31.08 58.31 45.81
N SER A 10 31.99 59.09 45.25
CA SER A 10 32.83 60.08 45.81
C SER A 10 34.07 59.63 46.60
N ALA A 11 35.12 59.98 45.99
CA ALA A 11 36.47 60.50 46.40
C ALA A 11 36.87 60.49 47.89
N ALA A 12 38.12 60.08 48.11
CA ALA A 12 39.01 60.70 49.04
C ALA A 12 40.50 60.50 48.63
N SER A 13 41.15 61.56 48.40
CA SER A 13 42.58 61.76 48.22
C SER A 13 43.35 61.58 49.52
N GLU A 14 44.41 60.81 49.48
CA GLU A 14 45.54 61.15 50.44
C GLU A 14 46.89 60.87 49.79
N SER A 15 47.65 61.88 49.77
CA SER A 15 49.06 61.97 49.42
C SER A 15 49.93 61.35 50.47
N LEU A 16 51.00 60.64 50.13
CA LEU A 16 52.24 60.61 50.89
C LEU A 16 53.38 59.86 50.18
N GLY A 17 54.50 60.54 50.06
CA GLY A 17 55.80 59.92 50.25
C GLY A 17 56.57 59.42 49.03
N ARG A 18 57.30 60.29 48.36
CA ARG A 18 58.52 59.98 47.56
C ARG A 18 59.52 59.14 48.39
N ARG A 19 59.62 57.82 48.09
CA ARG A 19 60.81 57.03 48.42
C ARG A 19 61.46 56.56 47.12
N ASN A 20 62.73 56.88 46.96
CA ASN A 20 63.60 56.53 45.82
C ASN A 20 63.63 54.99 45.66
N LEU A 21 62.96 54.47 44.60
CA LEU A 21 62.91 53.03 44.26
C LEU A 21 63.83 52.66 43.09
N TRP A 22 64.86 53.42 42.81
CA TRP A 22 65.75 53.15 41.67
C TRP A 22 66.54 51.83 41.76
N PRO A 23 67.01 51.33 42.96
CA PRO A 23 67.65 50.01 42.95
C PRO A 23 66.71 48.86 42.72
N ALA A 24 65.40 48.94 43.06
CA ALA A 24 64.44 47.87 42.88
C ALA A 24 64.04 47.73 41.40
N VAL A 25 63.97 48.78 40.61
CA VAL A 25 63.68 48.76 39.19
C VAL A 25 64.77 48.08 38.37
N ALA A 26 66.06 48.34 38.78
CA ALA A 26 67.21 47.72 38.10
C ALA A 26 67.25 46.18 38.31
N ILE A 27 66.96 45.73 39.52
CA ILE A 27 66.88 44.25 39.81
C ILE A 27 65.73 43.63 39.12
N GLY A 28 64.54 44.28 39.04
CA GLY A 28 63.41 43.81 38.32
C GLY A 28 63.65 43.64 36.81
N ALA A 29 64.34 44.61 36.19
CA ALA A 29 64.71 44.56 34.77
C ALA A 29 65.71 43.42 34.44
N VAL A 30 66.63 43.13 35.32
CA VAL A 30 67.56 42.00 35.16
C VAL A 30 66.85 40.67 35.31
N ILE A 31 65.89 40.49 36.24
CA ILE A 31 65.12 39.28 36.41
C ILE A 31 64.22 39.06 35.17
N VAL A 32 63.57 40.11 34.67
CA VAL A 32 62.75 40.00 33.44
C VAL A 32 63.63 39.66 32.24
N ALA A 33 64.80 40.21 32.09
CA ALA A 33 65.73 39.87 31.00
C ALA A 33 66.20 38.41 31.08
N VAL A 34 66.49 37.90 32.29
CA VAL A 34 66.86 36.49 32.50
C VAL A 34 65.73 35.59 32.21
N VAL A 35 64.49 35.92 32.62
CA VAL A 35 63.28 35.10 32.33
C VAL A 35 62.96 35.04 30.85
N VAL A 36 63.11 36.22 30.17
CA VAL A 36 62.94 36.29 28.71
C VAL A 36 64.03 35.50 27.99
N LEU A 37 65.30 35.59 28.44
CA LEU A 37 66.37 34.77 27.86
C LEU A 37 66.23 33.29 28.11
N LEU A 38 65.74 32.91 29.30
CA LEU A 38 65.38 31.50 29.61
C LEU A 38 64.18 31.03 28.78
N ALA A 39 63.15 31.82 28.61
CA ALA A 39 62.01 31.55 27.78
C ALA A 39 62.41 31.40 26.31
N VAL A 40 63.28 32.30 25.77
CA VAL A 40 63.78 32.12 24.40
C VAL A 40 64.66 30.89 24.23
N ARG A 41 65.46 30.56 25.25
CA ARG A 41 66.28 29.34 25.25
C ARG A 41 65.38 28.08 25.37
N LEU A 42 64.31 28.11 26.15
CA LEU A 42 63.37 27.04 26.27
C LEU A 42 62.58 26.83 24.98
N THR A 43 62.15 27.90 24.30
CA THR A 43 61.44 27.80 23.01
C THR A 43 62.40 27.37 21.88
N GLN A 44 63.68 27.64 21.94
CA GLN A 44 64.69 27.11 21.02
C GLN A 44 65.02 25.63 21.30
N ALA A 45 64.99 25.20 22.57
CA ALA A 45 65.21 23.78 22.96
C ALA A 45 64.01 22.89 22.73
N LEU A 46 62.78 23.47 22.74
CA LEU A 46 61.51 22.78 22.42
C LEU A 46 61.12 22.94 20.94
N GLY A 47 62.06 23.36 20.10
CA GLY A 47 61.89 23.31 18.64
C GLY A 47 61.57 21.91 18.21
N VAL A 48 60.28 21.59 18.28
CA VAL A 48 59.70 20.42 17.56
C VAL A 48 60.07 20.63 16.10
N LYS A 49 61.18 20.04 15.68
CA LYS A 49 61.42 19.79 14.27
C LYS A 49 60.27 18.96 13.79
N SER A 50 59.23 19.61 13.23
CA SER A 50 58.33 18.96 12.29
C SER A 50 59.20 18.49 11.12
N VAL A 51 59.71 17.27 11.23
CA VAL A 51 60.28 16.59 10.10
C VAL A 51 59.06 16.21 9.27
N ALA A 52 58.62 17.12 8.43
CA ALA A 52 57.84 16.76 7.26
C ALA A 52 58.84 15.92 6.40
N ASN A 53 58.71 14.61 6.60
CA ASN A 53 59.43 13.63 5.78
C ASN A 53 58.79 13.72 4.36
N LYS A 54 59.39 14.58 3.52
CA LYS A 54 58.92 14.87 2.16
C LYS A 54 59.02 13.65 1.23
N ASP A 55 59.65 12.58 1.73
CA ASP A 55 59.89 11.34 0.94
C ASP A 55 59.14 10.11 1.48
N ALA A 56 58.28 10.29 2.48
CA ALA A 56 57.48 9.16 2.93
C ALA A 56 56.28 9.00 1.99
N ILE A 57 56.28 8.01 1.14
CA ILE A 57 55.16 7.61 0.29
C ILE A 57 53.97 7.33 1.23
N PRO A 58 52.86 8.08 1.13
CA PRO A 58 51.71 7.87 2.02
C PRO A 58 51.10 6.49 1.79
N THR A 59 50.81 5.78 2.88
CA THR A 59 50.14 4.50 2.85
C THR A 59 48.64 4.74 2.82
N VAL A 60 47.96 4.22 1.80
CA VAL A 60 46.53 4.40 1.62
C VAL A 60 45.81 3.04 1.68
N SER A 61 44.68 3.01 2.38
CA SER A 61 43.84 1.82 2.39
C SER A 61 43.06 1.76 1.09
N VAL A 62 43.27 0.70 0.33
CA VAL A 62 42.51 0.43 -0.89
C VAL A 62 41.55 -0.75 -0.68
N THR A 63 40.43 -0.69 -1.34
CA THR A 63 39.47 -1.81 -1.43
C THR A 63 39.33 -2.24 -2.88
N GLU A 64 39.26 -3.53 -3.11
CA GLU A 64 38.85 -4.02 -4.42
C GLU A 64 37.36 -3.73 -4.63
N VAL A 65 36.99 -3.48 -5.85
CA VAL A 65 35.58 -3.22 -6.20
C VAL A 65 34.80 -4.52 -6.00
N GLY A 66 34.03 -4.58 -4.90
CA GLY A 66 33.11 -5.68 -4.67
C GLY A 66 31.98 -5.62 -5.68
N VAL A 67 31.72 -6.73 -6.37
CA VAL A 67 30.51 -6.87 -7.17
C VAL A 67 29.43 -7.46 -6.28
N SER A 68 28.34 -6.74 -6.14
CA SER A 68 27.15 -7.21 -5.40
C SER A 68 25.96 -7.20 -6.33
N THR A 69 25.18 -8.26 -6.26
CA THR A 69 23.91 -8.34 -6.96
C THR A 69 22.91 -7.41 -6.26
N VAL A 70 22.63 -6.28 -6.89
CA VAL A 70 21.71 -5.27 -6.39
C VAL A 70 20.35 -5.44 -7.07
N PRO A 71 19.28 -5.76 -6.32
CA PRO A 71 17.96 -5.83 -6.89
C PRO A 71 17.47 -4.43 -7.27
N THR A 72 17.00 -4.27 -8.49
CA THR A 72 16.21 -3.12 -8.88
C THR A 72 14.76 -3.38 -8.49
N THR A 73 14.20 -2.55 -7.64
CA THR A 73 12.82 -2.70 -7.14
C THR A 73 11.94 -1.57 -7.62
N VAL A 74 10.71 -1.92 -8.00
CA VAL A 74 9.62 -0.97 -8.25
C VAL A 74 8.69 -0.96 -7.06
N SER A 75 8.35 0.24 -6.57
CA SER A 75 7.43 0.43 -5.46
C SER A 75 6.01 0.65 -5.97
N ILE A 76 5.06 -0.10 -5.42
CA ILE A 76 3.63 0.02 -5.67
C ILE A 76 2.98 0.46 -4.37
N ILE A 77 2.26 1.57 -4.38
CA ILE A 77 1.59 2.11 -3.19
C ILE A 77 0.09 2.10 -3.43
N GLY A 78 -0.67 1.65 -2.44
CA GLY A 78 -2.12 1.59 -2.59
C GLY A 78 -2.85 1.07 -1.35
N THR A 79 -4.05 0.56 -1.58
CA THR A 79 -4.92 0.02 -0.52
C THR A 79 -5.29 -1.43 -0.80
N ILE A 80 -5.43 -2.19 0.27
CA ILE A 80 -6.03 -3.52 0.20
C ILE A 80 -7.51 -3.36 -0.14
N ALA A 81 -8.01 -4.15 -1.07
CA ALA A 81 -9.40 -4.16 -1.46
C ALA A 81 -9.89 -5.59 -1.63
N ALA A 82 -11.19 -5.79 -1.50
CA ALA A 82 -11.79 -7.04 -1.95
C ALA A 82 -11.60 -7.17 -3.47
N ARG A 83 -11.18 -8.33 -3.91
CA ARG A 83 -11.02 -8.61 -5.35
C ARG A 83 -12.35 -8.52 -6.08
N TYR A 84 -13.36 -9.15 -5.51
CA TYR A 84 -14.76 -9.09 -5.98
C TYR A 84 -15.61 -8.46 -4.90
N ASP A 85 -15.90 -7.19 -5.07
CA ASP A 85 -16.72 -6.39 -4.18
C ASP A 85 -18.12 -6.27 -4.79
N MET A 86 -19.08 -6.95 -4.16
CA MET A 86 -20.45 -7.06 -4.64
C MET A 86 -21.36 -6.18 -3.80
N PRO A 87 -21.89 -5.07 -4.35
CA PRO A 87 -22.94 -4.31 -3.70
C PRO A 87 -24.25 -5.12 -3.74
N ILE A 88 -24.93 -5.23 -2.61
CA ILE A 88 -26.21 -5.93 -2.45
C ILE A 88 -27.26 -4.90 -2.06
N GLY A 89 -28.27 -4.74 -2.87
CA GLY A 89 -29.41 -3.86 -2.66
C GLY A 89 -30.72 -4.62 -2.71
N VAL A 90 -31.84 -3.90 -2.87
CA VAL A 90 -33.18 -4.44 -3.08
C VAL A 90 -33.38 -4.70 -4.56
N GLU A 91 -33.81 -5.93 -4.90
CA GLU A 91 -34.08 -6.35 -6.27
C GLU A 91 -35.58 -6.19 -6.67
N GLY A 92 -36.46 -6.04 -5.69
CA GLY A 92 -37.89 -5.97 -5.88
C GLY A 92 -38.48 -4.58 -5.62
N ASP A 93 -39.67 -4.59 -5.02
CA ASP A 93 -40.37 -3.37 -4.66
C ASP A 93 -39.70 -2.68 -3.46
N ALA A 94 -39.89 -1.35 -3.35
CA ALA A 94 -39.46 -0.62 -2.16
C ALA A 94 -40.16 -1.11 -0.91
N GLY A 95 -39.43 -1.21 0.21
CA GLY A 95 -40.03 -1.69 1.46
C GLY A 95 -39.25 -1.24 2.69
N ARG A 96 -39.94 -1.23 3.83
CA ARG A 96 -39.28 -0.97 5.12
C ARG A 96 -38.53 -2.23 5.57
N VAL A 97 -37.31 -2.06 6.04
CA VAL A 97 -36.52 -3.17 6.61
C VAL A 97 -37.12 -3.58 7.95
N ALA A 98 -37.58 -4.84 8.04
CA ALA A 98 -38.19 -5.41 9.22
C ALA A 98 -37.17 -6.09 10.14
N ALA A 99 -36.17 -6.75 9.57
CA ALA A 99 -35.14 -7.45 10.33
C ALA A 99 -33.82 -7.52 9.53
N ILE A 100 -32.71 -7.54 10.29
CA ILE A 100 -31.35 -7.73 9.78
C ILE A 100 -30.76 -8.93 10.52
N TYR A 101 -30.07 -9.82 9.80
CA TYR A 101 -29.60 -11.11 10.33
C TYR A 101 -28.07 -11.22 10.33
N VAL A 102 -27.36 -10.21 9.77
CA VAL A 102 -25.90 -10.24 9.63
C VAL A 102 -25.29 -8.88 9.92
N GLU A 103 -24.05 -8.89 10.38
CA GLU A 103 -23.23 -7.71 10.63
C GLU A 103 -21.99 -7.67 9.72
N ALA A 104 -21.30 -6.51 9.71
CA ALA A 104 -20.02 -6.38 9.03
C ALA A 104 -18.99 -7.32 9.66
N GLY A 105 -18.29 -8.09 8.84
CA GLY A 105 -17.34 -9.14 9.26
C GLY A 105 -17.91 -10.55 9.24
N ASP A 106 -19.23 -10.74 9.14
CA ASP A 106 -19.86 -12.06 9.12
C ASP A 106 -19.56 -12.81 7.82
N HIS A 107 -19.35 -14.12 7.95
CA HIS A 107 -19.27 -15.05 6.84
C HIS A 107 -20.67 -15.50 6.44
N VAL A 108 -20.98 -15.36 5.18
CA VAL A 108 -22.29 -15.73 4.65
C VAL A 108 -22.17 -16.72 3.48
N LYS A 109 -23.19 -17.53 3.32
CA LYS A 109 -23.32 -18.48 2.21
C LYS A 109 -24.27 -17.94 1.15
N ARG A 110 -24.05 -18.34 -0.10
CA ARG A 110 -24.95 -18.04 -1.21
C ARG A 110 -26.40 -18.40 -0.86
N GLY A 111 -27.33 -17.45 -1.09
CA GLY A 111 -28.75 -17.61 -0.78
C GLY A 111 -29.12 -17.34 0.68
N GLN A 112 -28.16 -17.16 1.59
CA GLN A 112 -28.42 -16.80 2.98
C GLN A 112 -29.15 -15.46 3.04
N VAL A 113 -30.18 -15.36 3.87
CA VAL A 113 -30.94 -14.11 4.09
C VAL A 113 -30.10 -13.17 4.94
N LEU A 114 -29.87 -11.97 4.43
CA LEU A 114 -29.12 -10.91 5.10
C LEU A 114 -30.05 -9.94 5.83
N ALA A 115 -31.14 -9.58 5.15
CA ALA A 115 -32.19 -8.73 5.72
C ALA A 115 -33.56 -9.14 5.14
N ARG A 116 -34.63 -8.77 5.83
CA ARG A 116 -36.00 -8.97 5.39
C ARG A 116 -36.74 -7.65 5.38
N LEU A 117 -37.41 -7.37 4.27
CA LEU A 117 -38.35 -6.26 4.18
C LEU A 117 -39.67 -6.65 4.83
N ASN A 118 -40.49 -5.66 5.15
CA ASN A 118 -41.84 -5.88 5.68
C ASN A 118 -42.72 -6.56 4.62
N VAL A 119 -43.24 -7.71 4.94
CA VAL A 119 -44.06 -8.55 4.06
C VAL A 119 -45.54 -8.60 4.46
N SER A 120 -45.95 -7.73 5.41
CA SER A 120 -47.32 -7.72 5.97
C SER A 120 -48.43 -7.57 4.93
N VAL A 121 -48.12 -7.04 3.74
CA VAL A 121 -49.06 -6.93 2.61
C VAL A 121 -48.90 -8.10 1.62
N LEU A 122 -47.65 -8.52 1.41
CA LEU A 122 -47.32 -9.53 0.38
C LEU A 122 -47.76 -10.94 0.79
N GLU A 123 -47.63 -11.30 2.07
CA GLU A 123 -48.06 -12.62 2.57
C GLU A 123 -49.57 -12.84 2.43
N PRO A 124 -50.48 -11.93 2.86
CA PRO A 124 -51.92 -12.05 2.62
C PRO A 124 -52.29 -12.06 1.13
N GLN A 125 -51.56 -11.31 0.29
CA GLN A 125 -51.77 -11.30 -1.16
C GLN A 125 -51.50 -12.68 -1.76
N VAL A 126 -50.39 -13.34 -1.38
CA VAL A 126 -50.08 -14.71 -1.80
C VAL A 126 -51.17 -15.66 -1.34
N ALA A 127 -51.59 -15.61 -0.08
CA ALA A 127 -52.65 -16.46 0.46
C ALA A 127 -54.00 -16.30 -0.30
N ASN A 128 -54.34 -15.04 -0.67
CA ASN A 128 -55.54 -14.79 -1.47
C ASN A 128 -55.48 -15.42 -2.87
N LEU A 129 -54.31 -15.30 -3.54
CA LEU A 129 -54.10 -15.86 -4.86
C LEU A 129 -53.99 -17.38 -4.82
N GLU A 130 -53.51 -17.98 -3.72
CA GLU A 130 -53.57 -19.43 -3.49
C GLU A 130 -55.03 -19.93 -3.43
N ALA A 131 -55.87 -19.22 -2.66
CA ALA A 131 -57.31 -19.56 -2.59
C ALA A 131 -58.01 -19.37 -3.95
N ALA A 132 -57.66 -18.32 -4.71
CA ALA A 132 -58.19 -18.11 -6.07
C ALA A 132 -57.79 -19.23 -7.04
N LEU A 133 -56.54 -19.73 -6.94
CA LEU A 133 -56.09 -20.89 -7.73
C LEU A 133 -56.86 -22.16 -7.36
N GLU A 134 -57.08 -22.43 -6.07
CA GLU A 134 -57.88 -23.58 -5.61
C GLU A 134 -59.34 -23.50 -6.11
N GLN A 135 -59.96 -22.32 -6.07
CA GLN A 135 -61.28 -22.09 -6.65
C GLN A 135 -61.28 -22.40 -8.16
N ALA A 136 -60.31 -21.87 -8.92
CA ALA A 136 -60.23 -22.12 -10.36
C ALA A 136 -60.02 -23.60 -10.68
N ARG A 137 -59.27 -24.32 -9.86
CA ARG A 137 -59.07 -25.79 -10.00
C ARG A 137 -60.38 -26.55 -9.77
N ALA A 138 -61.13 -26.19 -8.71
CA ALA A 138 -62.42 -26.80 -8.44
C ALA A 138 -63.45 -26.56 -9.57
N GLU A 139 -63.47 -25.32 -10.13
CA GLU A 139 -64.33 -25.00 -11.30
C GLU A 139 -63.91 -25.83 -12.54
N ALA A 140 -62.61 -25.98 -12.76
CA ALA A 140 -62.12 -26.76 -13.91
C ALA A 140 -62.42 -28.26 -13.78
N GLU A 141 -62.26 -28.79 -12.55
CA GLU A 141 -62.60 -30.18 -12.25
C GLU A 141 -64.10 -30.47 -12.47
N LEU A 142 -64.97 -29.56 -11.97
CA LEU A 142 -66.41 -29.65 -12.20
C LEU A 142 -66.75 -29.64 -13.70
N ALA A 143 -66.19 -28.65 -14.44
CA ALA A 143 -66.46 -28.51 -15.89
C ALA A 143 -65.93 -29.69 -16.68
N ASP A 144 -64.80 -30.28 -16.32
CA ASP A 144 -64.25 -31.49 -16.93
C ASP A 144 -65.12 -32.72 -16.63
N ALA A 145 -65.58 -32.89 -15.37
CA ALA A 145 -66.50 -33.95 -14.96
C ALA A 145 -67.84 -33.85 -15.69
N GLU A 146 -68.36 -32.64 -15.89
CA GLU A 146 -69.58 -32.37 -16.68
C GLU A 146 -69.39 -32.76 -18.15
N TYR A 147 -68.22 -32.34 -18.73
CA TYR A 147 -67.93 -32.75 -20.13
C TYR A 147 -67.82 -34.27 -20.28
N ARG A 148 -67.11 -34.97 -19.39
CA ARG A 148 -66.99 -36.44 -19.41
C ARG A 148 -68.34 -37.09 -19.32
N ARG A 149 -69.26 -36.64 -18.43
CA ARG A 149 -70.62 -37.12 -18.32
C ARG A 149 -71.42 -36.90 -19.62
N ALA A 150 -71.29 -35.65 -20.18
CA ALA A 150 -71.95 -35.32 -21.44
C ALA A 150 -71.47 -36.17 -22.60
N GLN A 151 -70.18 -36.47 -22.68
CA GLN A 151 -69.59 -37.36 -23.70
C GLN A 151 -70.09 -38.76 -23.62
N ALA A 152 -70.22 -39.35 -22.40
CA ALA A 152 -70.76 -40.69 -22.18
C ALA A 152 -72.21 -40.81 -22.57
N VAL A 153 -73.06 -39.79 -22.21
CA VAL A 153 -74.49 -39.78 -22.56
C VAL A 153 -74.73 -39.42 -24.03
N GLY A 154 -73.89 -38.56 -24.61
CA GLY A 154 -73.96 -38.18 -26.02
C GLY A 154 -73.69 -39.33 -26.97
N ALA A 155 -72.88 -40.32 -26.57
CA ALA A 155 -72.65 -41.55 -27.31
C ALA A 155 -73.93 -42.44 -27.47
N SER A 156 -74.91 -42.28 -26.56
CA SER A 156 -76.21 -42.92 -26.63
C SER A 156 -77.31 -42.18 -27.40
N GLY A 157 -76.99 -41.01 -27.94
CA GLY A 157 -77.89 -40.11 -28.66
C GLY A 157 -78.85 -39.30 -27.78
N ALA A 158 -78.70 -39.32 -26.45
CA ALA A 158 -79.56 -38.59 -25.51
C ALA A 158 -79.13 -37.13 -25.26
N LEU A 159 -78.05 -36.72 -25.84
CA LEU A 159 -77.52 -35.29 -25.74
C LEU A 159 -77.15 -34.78 -27.13
N SER A 160 -77.45 -33.49 -27.43
CA SER A 160 -77.07 -32.93 -28.73
C SER A 160 -75.57 -32.72 -28.84
N ALA A 161 -75.04 -32.79 -30.07
CA ALA A 161 -73.61 -32.49 -30.34
C ALA A 161 -73.23 -31.10 -29.92
N GLU A 162 -74.12 -30.10 -30.07
CA GLU A 162 -73.93 -28.71 -29.67
C GLU A 162 -73.76 -28.62 -28.16
N GLU A 163 -74.55 -29.25 -27.34
CA GLU A 163 -74.44 -29.26 -25.87
C GLU A 163 -73.14 -29.93 -25.42
N THR A 164 -72.73 -31.01 -26.06
CA THR A 164 -71.47 -31.68 -25.78
C THR A 164 -70.31 -30.74 -26.13
N GLN A 165 -70.36 -30.03 -27.26
CA GLN A 165 -69.33 -29.05 -27.65
C GLN A 165 -69.30 -27.84 -26.71
N ARG A 166 -70.43 -27.36 -26.22
CA ARG A 166 -70.54 -26.27 -25.26
C ARG A 166 -69.84 -26.65 -23.94
N ARG A 167 -70.05 -27.83 -23.39
CA ARG A 167 -69.43 -28.36 -22.19
C ARG A 167 -67.93 -28.56 -22.38
N LYS A 168 -67.51 -29.03 -23.54
CA LYS A 168 -66.10 -29.11 -23.91
C LYS A 168 -65.44 -27.73 -23.87
N SER A 169 -66.09 -26.74 -24.48
CA SER A 169 -65.58 -25.35 -24.49
C SER A 169 -65.52 -24.74 -23.10
N ALA A 170 -66.53 -25.02 -22.24
CA ALA A 170 -66.51 -24.63 -20.83
C ALA A 170 -65.34 -25.25 -20.09
N GLY A 171 -65.06 -26.54 -20.29
CA GLY A 171 -63.88 -27.22 -19.70
C GLY A 171 -62.56 -26.60 -20.13
N VAL A 172 -62.40 -26.29 -21.44
CA VAL A 172 -61.21 -25.63 -21.96
C VAL A 172 -61.08 -24.24 -21.37
N THR A 173 -62.16 -23.48 -21.23
CA THR A 173 -62.14 -22.12 -20.63
C THR A 173 -61.81 -22.21 -19.14
N ALA A 174 -62.37 -23.14 -18.40
CA ALA A 174 -62.05 -23.32 -16.98
C ALA A 174 -60.55 -23.72 -16.78
N ALA A 175 -60.04 -24.65 -17.61
CA ALA A 175 -58.63 -25.01 -17.60
C ALA A 175 -57.69 -23.80 -17.92
N ALA A 176 -58.13 -22.88 -18.82
CA ALA A 176 -57.38 -21.67 -19.08
C ALA A 176 -57.37 -20.73 -17.87
N LYS A 177 -58.50 -20.61 -17.12
CA LYS A 177 -58.56 -19.82 -15.88
C LYS A 177 -57.57 -20.34 -14.81
N VAL A 178 -57.40 -21.66 -14.66
CA VAL A 178 -56.41 -22.26 -13.77
C VAL A 178 -55.00 -21.77 -14.10
N LYS A 179 -54.65 -21.75 -15.41
CA LYS A 179 -53.34 -21.27 -15.84
C LYS A 179 -53.12 -19.77 -15.52
N VAL A 180 -54.17 -18.96 -15.69
CA VAL A 180 -54.11 -17.55 -15.35
C VAL A 180 -53.91 -17.36 -13.83
N ALA A 181 -54.70 -18.03 -12.99
CA ALA A 181 -54.58 -17.96 -11.54
C ALA A 181 -53.21 -18.45 -11.05
N ALA A 182 -52.71 -19.54 -11.65
CA ALA A 182 -51.38 -20.07 -11.34
C ALA A 182 -50.25 -19.06 -11.68
N ALA A 183 -50.36 -18.34 -12.82
CA ALA A 183 -49.38 -17.33 -13.21
C ALA A 183 -49.40 -16.10 -12.25
N GLN A 184 -50.61 -15.68 -11.83
CA GLN A 184 -50.76 -14.60 -10.86
C GLN A 184 -50.18 -14.97 -9.49
N LEU A 185 -50.42 -16.19 -9.03
CA LEU A 185 -49.81 -16.69 -7.79
C LEU A 185 -48.28 -16.75 -7.90
N ALA A 186 -47.75 -17.26 -9.00
CA ALA A 186 -46.29 -17.32 -9.21
C ALA A 186 -45.64 -15.93 -9.22
N GLU A 187 -46.29 -14.94 -9.79
CA GLU A 187 -45.85 -13.52 -9.74
C GLU A 187 -45.81 -12.98 -8.30
N ALA A 188 -46.88 -13.20 -7.52
CA ALA A 188 -46.94 -12.74 -6.14
C ALA A 188 -45.88 -13.42 -5.25
N GLN A 189 -45.71 -14.74 -5.44
CA GLN A 189 -44.66 -15.52 -4.74
C GLN A 189 -43.25 -15.02 -5.09
N ALA A 190 -43.00 -14.68 -6.36
CA ALA A 190 -41.71 -14.08 -6.77
C ALA A 190 -41.48 -12.70 -6.13
N ARG A 191 -42.54 -11.87 -6.00
CA ARG A 191 -42.45 -10.56 -5.28
C ARG A 191 -42.14 -10.79 -3.80
N LEU A 192 -42.84 -11.72 -3.15
CA LEU A 192 -42.60 -12.08 -1.74
C LEU A 192 -41.15 -12.60 -1.54
N ALA A 193 -40.67 -13.43 -2.44
CA ALA A 193 -39.32 -13.97 -2.37
C ALA A 193 -38.24 -12.87 -2.45
N ARG A 194 -38.47 -11.84 -3.28
CA ARG A 194 -37.58 -10.68 -3.40
C ARG A 194 -37.59 -9.72 -2.19
N ALA A 195 -38.59 -9.87 -1.31
CA ALA A 195 -38.58 -9.12 -0.05
C ALA A 195 -37.51 -9.62 0.93
N ALA A 196 -36.91 -10.78 0.69
CA ALA A 196 -35.75 -11.26 1.42
C ALA A 196 -34.46 -10.91 0.65
N VAL A 197 -33.68 -9.98 1.17
CA VAL A 197 -32.35 -9.63 0.63
C VAL A 197 -31.40 -10.78 0.93
N ARG A 198 -30.81 -11.38 -0.11
CA ARG A 198 -29.97 -12.57 0.02
C ARG A 198 -28.56 -12.35 -0.50
N ALA A 199 -27.61 -13.12 0.03
CA ALA A 199 -26.23 -13.14 -0.46
C ALA A 199 -26.17 -13.80 -1.86
N PRO A 200 -25.57 -13.13 -2.88
CA PRO A 200 -25.47 -13.69 -4.23
C PRO A 200 -24.38 -14.77 -4.33
N ALA A 201 -23.41 -14.79 -3.39
CA ALA A 201 -22.28 -15.71 -3.36
C ALA A 201 -21.83 -15.97 -1.91
N ASP A 202 -20.98 -16.96 -1.72
CA ASP A 202 -20.26 -17.17 -0.45
C ASP A 202 -19.24 -16.06 -0.26
N GLY A 203 -19.08 -15.56 0.98
CA GLY A 203 -18.12 -14.48 1.23
C GLY A 203 -18.23 -13.86 2.61
N ILE A 204 -17.65 -12.67 2.75
CA ILE A 204 -17.60 -11.90 3.98
C ILE A 204 -18.32 -10.57 3.75
N ILE A 205 -19.20 -10.18 4.66
CA ILE A 205 -19.84 -8.86 4.64
C ILE A 205 -18.79 -7.80 4.99
N LEU A 206 -18.54 -6.87 4.06
CA LEU A 206 -17.59 -5.78 4.26
C LEU A 206 -18.21 -4.62 5.02
N THR A 207 -19.41 -4.21 4.61
CA THR A 207 -20.16 -3.11 5.22
C THR A 207 -21.64 -3.43 5.29
N ARG A 208 -22.30 -2.92 6.30
CA ARG A 208 -23.75 -2.86 6.48
C ARG A 208 -24.17 -1.40 6.52
N ASN A 209 -24.91 -0.95 5.51
CA ASN A 209 -25.36 0.43 5.37
C ASN A 209 -26.88 0.51 5.49
N VAL A 210 -27.48 -0.33 6.30
CA VAL A 210 -28.93 -0.43 6.46
C VAL A 210 -29.29 -0.61 7.93
N GLU A 211 -30.40 0.04 8.36
CA GLU A 211 -30.94 -0.09 9.71
C GLU A 211 -32.37 -0.61 9.69
N VAL A 212 -32.78 -1.28 10.78
CA VAL A 212 -34.17 -1.73 10.97
C VAL A 212 -35.09 -0.50 11.01
N GLY A 213 -36.17 -0.56 10.23
CA GLY A 213 -37.11 0.56 10.09
C GLY A 213 -36.81 1.51 8.94
N GLN A 214 -35.62 1.45 8.35
CA GLN A 214 -35.26 2.21 7.15
C GLN A 214 -36.06 1.75 5.94
N THR A 215 -36.40 2.66 5.04
CA THR A 215 -36.99 2.32 3.74
C THR A 215 -35.89 2.08 2.73
N ALA A 216 -35.88 0.90 2.15
CA ALA A 216 -34.96 0.53 1.09
C ALA A 216 -35.68 0.55 -0.27
N THR A 217 -35.02 1.09 -1.29
CA THR A 217 -35.57 1.25 -2.65
C THR A 217 -34.67 0.61 -3.68
N PRO A 218 -35.23 0.04 -4.75
CA PRO A 218 -34.45 -0.44 -5.89
C PRO A 218 -33.63 0.68 -6.51
N GLY A 219 -32.36 0.38 -6.83
CA GLY A 219 -31.43 1.38 -7.38
C GLY A 219 -30.92 2.42 -6.37
N GLY A 220 -31.29 2.31 -5.10
CA GLY A 220 -30.75 3.12 -4.01
C GLY A 220 -29.34 2.68 -3.60
N GLU A 221 -28.88 3.20 -2.46
CA GLU A 221 -27.61 2.81 -1.89
C GLU A 221 -27.58 1.30 -1.56
N ALA A 222 -26.44 0.66 -1.78
CA ALA A 222 -26.25 -0.73 -1.44
C ALA A 222 -26.40 -0.95 0.06
N LEU A 223 -27.30 -1.86 0.45
CA LEU A 223 -27.56 -2.20 1.84
C LEU A 223 -26.38 -2.93 2.49
N PHE A 224 -25.72 -3.77 1.72
CA PHE A 224 -24.53 -4.52 2.12
C PHE A 224 -23.50 -4.50 1.01
N ARG A 225 -22.23 -4.67 1.38
CA ARG A 225 -21.16 -4.98 0.44
C ARG A 225 -20.55 -6.31 0.84
N LEU A 226 -20.40 -7.21 -0.12
CA LEU A 226 -19.92 -8.57 0.08
C LEU A 226 -18.58 -8.77 -0.65
N SER A 227 -17.56 -9.25 0.05
CA SER A 227 -16.34 -9.79 -0.57
C SER A 227 -16.56 -11.25 -0.91
N GLN A 228 -16.67 -11.56 -2.19
CA GLN A 228 -16.82 -12.95 -2.64
C GLN A 228 -15.57 -13.77 -2.30
N GLY A 229 -15.76 -14.91 -1.66
CA GLY A 229 -14.68 -15.83 -1.28
C GLY A 229 -13.65 -15.27 -0.29
N GLY A 230 -13.82 -14.04 0.20
CA GLY A 230 -12.82 -13.38 1.04
C GLY A 230 -11.51 -13.04 0.31
N GLU A 231 -11.47 -13.13 -1.02
CA GLU A 231 -10.28 -12.81 -1.80
C GLU A 231 -9.95 -11.32 -1.73
N VAL A 232 -8.68 -11.02 -1.48
CA VAL A 232 -8.16 -9.67 -1.37
C VAL A 232 -7.06 -9.40 -2.39
N GLU A 233 -6.98 -8.15 -2.83
CA GLU A 233 -5.92 -7.67 -3.71
C GLU A 233 -5.41 -6.31 -3.22
N LEU A 234 -4.14 -6.01 -3.47
CA LEU A 234 -3.66 -4.64 -3.38
C LEU A 234 -4.03 -3.93 -4.69
N ARG A 235 -4.78 -2.84 -4.58
CA ARG A 235 -5.02 -1.88 -5.66
C ARG A 235 -4.04 -0.75 -5.50
N GLY A 236 -2.95 -0.83 -6.25
CA GLY A 236 -1.84 0.10 -6.12
C GLY A 236 -1.63 0.95 -7.37
N GLN A 237 -0.90 2.04 -7.16
CA GLN A 237 -0.46 2.97 -8.18
C GLN A 237 1.04 2.83 -8.38
N VAL A 238 1.47 2.98 -9.63
CA VAL A 238 2.85 2.87 -10.08
C VAL A 238 3.15 4.03 -11.02
N ALA A 239 4.34 4.60 -10.93
CA ALA A 239 4.77 5.66 -11.84
C ALA A 239 4.82 5.16 -13.29
N GLU A 240 4.48 6.04 -14.23
CA GLU A 240 4.47 5.75 -15.68
C GLU A 240 5.78 5.13 -16.16
N GLN A 241 6.92 5.65 -15.70
CA GLN A 241 8.25 5.18 -16.06
C GLN A 241 8.58 3.76 -15.55
N ASP A 242 7.94 3.32 -14.48
CA ASP A 242 8.18 2.04 -13.84
C ASP A 242 7.25 0.94 -14.36
N LEU A 243 6.12 1.34 -14.95
CA LEU A 243 5.09 0.42 -15.44
C LEU A 243 5.60 -0.59 -16.48
N PRO A 244 6.45 -0.18 -17.47
CA PRO A 244 7.01 -1.11 -18.45
C PRO A 244 7.94 -2.18 -17.86
N LEU A 245 8.47 -1.95 -16.66
CA LEU A 245 9.36 -2.89 -15.96
C LEU A 245 8.57 -4.02 -15.28
N LEU A 246 7.28 -3.82 -15.07
CA LEU A 246 6.41 -4.79 -14.41
C LEU A 246 5.83 -5.80 -15.41
N LYS A 247 5.67 -7.03 -14.96
CA LYS A 247 5.03 -8.11 -15.73
C LYS A 247 4.00 -8.82 -14.87
N VAL A 248 2.90 -9.23 -15.51
CA VAL A 248 1.90 -10.09 -14.85
C VAL A 248 2.56 -11.40 -14.42
N GLY A 249 2.24 -11.86 -13.20
CA GLY A 249 2.81 -13.07 -12.60
C GLY A 249 4.04 -12.84 -11.74
N GLN A 250 4.68 -11.66 -11.75
CA GLN A 250 5.81 -11.35 -10.88
C GLN A 250 5.44 -11.46 -9.40
N LEU A 251 6.38 -11.97 -8.61
CA LEU A 251 6.29 -12.01 -7.15
C LEU A 251 6.43 -10.60 -6.57
N VAL A 252 5.65 -10.33 -5.54
CA VAL A 252 5.57 -9.03 -4.89
C VAL A 252 5.57 -9.22 -3.39
N ASN A 253 6.39 -8.47 -2.70
CA ASN A 253 6.42 -8.39 -1.25
C ASN A 253 5.57 -7.21 -0.79
N VAL A 254 4.47 -7.47 -0.11
CA VAL A 254 3.52 -6.46 0.36
C VAL A 254 3.65 -6.27 1.85
N ARG A 255 3.75 -5.02 2.29
CA ARG A 255 3.76 -4.64 3.71
C ARG A 255 2.63 -3.66 3.99
N LEU A 256 1.86 -3.95 5.04
CA LEU A 256 0.90 -3.00 5.57
C LEU A 256 1.61 -1.91 6.37
N THR A 257 1.08 -0.70 6.34
CA THR A 257 1.58 0.39 7.19
C THR A 257 1.45 0.03 8.67
N GLY A 258 2.53 0.25 9.43
CA GLY A 258 2.55 -0.03 10.87
C GLY A 258 2.86 -1.48 11.26
N THR A 259 3.22 -2.35 10.29
CA THR A 259 3.62 -3.74 10.58
C THR A 259 4.92 -4.10 9.85
N THR A 260 5.71 -4.98 10.44
CA THR A 260 6.92 -5.55 9.85
C THR A 260 6.64 -6.82 9.04
N ARG A 261 5.42 -7.37 9.14
CA ARG A 261 5.04 -8.60 8.45
C ARG A 261 4.98 -8.36 6.94
N VAL A 262 5.58 -9.28 6.20
CA VAL A 262 5.56 -9.29 4.72
C VAL A 262 4.52 -10.30 4.26
N TYR A 263 3.69 -9.91 3.33
CA TYR A 263 2.73 -10.75 2.65
C TYR A 263 3.17 -10.95 1.21
N GLU A 264 3.27 -12.19 0.79
CA GLU A 264 3.60 -12.52 -0.60
C GLU A 264 2.36 -12.37 -1.48
N GLY A 265 2.57 -11.79 -2.64
CA GLY A 265 1.56 -11.62 -3.67
C GLY A 265 2.11 -11.81 -5.07
N ARG A 266 1.23 -11.71 -6.06
CA ARG A 266 1.60 -11.72 -7.47
C ARG A 266 0.90 -10.60 -8.22
N VAL A 267 1.63 -9.95 -9.12
CA VAL A 267 1.02 -8.99 -10.05
C VAL A 267 -0.01 -9.74 -10.89
N ARG A 268 -1.28 -9.39 -10.73
CA ARG A 268 -2.40 -10.01 -11.44
C ARG A 268 -2.79 -9.24 -12.69
N LEU A 269 -2.76 -7.91 -12.60
CA LEU A 269 -3.19 -7.02 -13.66
C LEU A 269 -2.39 -5.72 -13.62
N LEU A 270 -2.01 -5.25 -14.79
CA LEU A 270 -1.49 -3.91 -15.01
C LEU A 270 -2.55 -3.14 -15.82
N GLY A 271 -2.90 -1.94 -15.35
CA GLY A 271 -3.88 -1.09 -16.00
C GLY A 271 -3.44 -0.68 -17.40
N ALA A 272 -4.37 -0.71 -18.34
CA ALA A 272 -4.12 -0.29 -19.72
C ALA A 272 -4.07 1.24 -19.90
N VAL A 273 -4.49 1.99 -18.88
CA VAL A 273 -4.61 3.45 -18.92
C VAL A 273 -3.74 4.05 -17.83
N ILE A 274 -2.99 5.08 -18.19
CA ILE A 274 -2.25 5.94 -17.28
C ILE A 274 -3.07 7.21 -17.10
N ASP A 275 -3.25 7.64 -15.87
CA ASP A 275 -3.92 8.90 -15.56
C ASP A 275 -3.03 10.07 -16.03
N PRO A 276 -3.49 10.92 -16.96
CA PRO A 276 -2.66 11.99 -17.53
C PRO A 276 -2.34 13.11 -16.54
N GLN A 277 -3.11 13.27 -15.48
CA GLN A 277 -2.89 14.30 -14.48
C GLN A 277 -1.89 13.86 -13.42
N THR A 278 -1.99 12.62 -12.96
CA THR A 278 -1.12 12.08 -11.91
C THR A 278 0.10 11.34 -12.44
N ARG A 279 0.11 10.97 -13.74
CA ARG A 279 1.14 10.14 -14.36
C ARG A 279 1.32 8.79 -13.66
N LEU A 280 0.24 8.25 -13.14
CA LEU A 280 0.23 6.97 -12.44
C LEU A 280 -0.58 5.93 -13.23
N GLY A 281 -0.05 4.73 -13.32
CA GLY A 281 -0.75 3.54 -13.79
C GLY A 281 -1.26 2.71 -12.61
N VAL A 282 -2.24 1.85 -12.86
CA VAL A 282 -2.81 0.96 -11.86
C VAL A 282 -2.15 -0.42 -11.94
N ALA A 283 -1.69 -0.93 -10.81
CA ALA A 283 -1.28 -2.32 -10.66
C ALA A 283 -2.15 -3.02 -9.62
N ARG A 284 -2.62 -4.23 -9.93
CA ARG A 284 -3.38 -5.06 -8.99
C ARG A 284 -2.57 -6.29 -8.64
N VAL A 285 -2.33 -6.48 -7.36
CA VAL A 285 -1.55 -7.59 -6.81
C VAL A 285 -2.50 -8.52 -6.06
N ALA A 286 -2.63 -9.74 -6.53
CA ALA A 286 -3.39 -10.77 -5.82
C ALA A 286 -2.62 -11.21 -4.58
N LEU A 287 -3.33 -11.31 -3.45
CA LEU A 287 -2.78 -11.70 -2.16
C LEU A 287 -3.45 -12.99 -1.68
N ILE A 288 -2.74 -13.75 -0.88
CA ILE A 288 -3.33 -14.88 -0.15
C ILE A 288 -4.19 -14.29 0.97
N PRO A 289 -5.46 -14.69 1.10
CA PRO A 289 -6.32 -14.19 2.17
C PRO A 289 -5.71 -14.40 3.56
N ASP A 290 -5.68 -13.34 4.36
CA ASP A 290 -5.21 -13.36 5.74
C ASP A 290 -6.12 -12.43 6.56
N PRO A 291 -6.51 -12.77 7.81
CA PRO A 291 -7.39 -11.95 8.64
C PRO A 291 -6.91 -10.52 8.89
N ASN A 292 -5.59 -10.28 8.76
CA ASN A 292 -4.99 -8.96 8.92
C ASN A 292 -5.05 -8.12 7.63
N LEU A 293 -5.30 -8.73 6.48
CA LEU A 293 -5.45 -8.05 5.18
C LEU A 293 -6.88 -7.49 5.03
N ARG A 294 -7.20 -6.49 5.81
CA ARG A 294 -8.54 -5.87 5.79
C ARG A 294 -8.67 -4.90 4.63
N PRO A 295 -9.74 -4.99 3.82
CA PRO A 295 -10.07 -3.97 2.83
C PRO A 295 -10.09 -2.57 3.43
N GLY A 296 -9.48 -1.60 2.72
CA GLY A 296 -9.26 -0.25 3.20
C GLY A 296 -7.88 -0.01 3.83
N ALA A 297 -7.15 -1.06 4.23
CA ALA A 297 -5.81 -0.90 4.80
C ALA A 297 -4.82 -0.39 3.75
N PHE A 298 -3.97 0.56 4.14
CA PHE A 298 -2.92 1.09 3.28
C PHE A 298 -1.71 0.15 3.26
N ALA A 299 -1.17 -0.10 2.07
CA ALA A 299 -0.05 -1.01 1.89
C ALA A 299 0.94 -0.49 0.85
N ARG A 300 2.19 -0.89 1.04
CA ARG A 300 3.28 -0.70 0.08
C ARG A 300 3.73 -2.07 -0.39
N ALA A 301 3.96 -2.19 -1.68
CA ALA A 301 4.48 -3.40 -2.28
C ALA A 301 5.79 -3.11 -3.02
N GLU A 302 6.71 -4.05 -3.00
CA GLU A 302 7.99 -3.99 -3.67
C GLU A 302 8.11 -5.17 -4.63
N VAL A 303 8.35 -4.85 -5.90
CA VAL A 303 8.56 -5.84 -6.98
C VAL A 303 10.01 -5.79 -7.40
N THR A 304 10.73 -6.89 -7.28
CA THR A 304 12.07 -7.00 -7.87
C THR A 304 11.93 -7.25 -9.38
N VAL A 305 12.36 -6.26 -10.17
CA VAL A 305 12.21 -6.29 -11.64
C VAL A 305 13.46 -6.81 -12.34
N SER A 306 14.62 -6.57 -11.75
CA SER A 306 15.88 -7.12 -12.24
C SER A 306 16.89 -7.23 -11.11
N ASN A 307 17.85 -8.13 -11.30
CA ASN A 307 19.05 -8.21 -10.48
C ASN A 307 20.21 -7.81 -11.37
N ALA A 308 20.91 -6.74 -11.03
CA ALA A 308 22.11 -6.30 -11.74
C ALA A 308 23.31 -6.42 -10.82
N ASP A 309 24.35 -7.06 -11.31
CA ASP A 309 25.63 -7.05 -10.65
C ASP A 309 26.22 -5.64 -10.79
N ARG A 310 26.33 -4.94 -9.68
CA ARG A 310 26.85 -3.57 -9.61
C ARG A 310 28.03 -3.50 -8.68
N ALA A 311 28.94 -2.61 -9.03
CA ALA A 311 30.04 -2.25 -8.14
C ALA A 311 29.47 -1.57 -6.89
N VAL A 312 29.84 -2.07 -5.72
CA VAL A 312 29.48 -1.46 -4.43
C VAL A 312 30.77 -1.00 -3.75
N LEU A 313 30.82 0.26 -3.42
CA LEU A 313 31.94 0.89 -2.71
C LEU A 313 31.50 1.42 -1.35
N PRO A 314 32.39 1.44 -0.36
CA PRO A 314 32.13 2.17 0.88
C PRO A 314 31.78 3.62 0.59
N GLN A 315 30.85 4.19 1.36
CA GLN A 315 30.45 5.60 1.18
C GLN A 315 31.62 6.58 1.29
N THR A 316 32.64 6.23 2.09
CA THR A 316 33.88 7.01 2.27
C THR A 316 34.81 7.03 1.06
N ALA A 317 34.60 6.13 0.10
CA ALA A 317 35.40 6.04 -1.12
C ALA A 317 34.86 6.92 -2.25
N VAL A 318 33.60 7.36 -2.18
CA VAL A 318 32.97 8.21 -3.19
C VAL A 318 33.03 9.65 -2.74
N LEU A 319 33.69 10.48 -3.53
CA LEU A 319 33.87 11.92 -3.30
C LEU A 319 33.01 12.70 -4.30
N THR A 320 32.61 13.90 -3.93
CA THR A 320 31.80 14.76 -4.82
C THR A 320 32.38 16.17 -4.83
N ASP A 321 32.47 16.74 -6.03
CA ASP A 321 32.87 18.14 -6.25
C ASP A 321 31.95 18.83 -7.26
N ASP A 322 32.32 20.03 -7.70
CA ASP A 322 31.54 20.80 -8.69
C ASP A 322 31.38 20.10 -10.06
N LYS A 323 32.23 19.12 -10.35
CA LYS A 323 32.20 18.32 -11.59
C LYS A 323 31.41 17.03 -11.47
N GLY A 324 30.93 16.68 -10.27
CA GLY A 324 30.17 15.46 -10.00
C GLY A 324 30.85 14.49 -9.04
N SER A 325 30.35 13.25 -9.00
CA SER A 325 30.91 12.21 -8.14
C SER A 325 32.12 11.54 -8.80
N TYR A 326 33.13 11.28 -8.00
CA TYR A 326 34.36 10.61 -8.44
C TYR A 326 34.94 9.71 -7.36
N VAL A 327 35.81 8.83 -7.76
CA VAL A 327 36.62 7.99 -6.87
C VAL A 327 38.10 8.18 -7.20
N LEU A 328 38.97 7.88 -6.24
CA LEU A 328 40.41 7.80 -6.46
C LEU A 328 40.79 6.33 -6.58
N ILE A 329 41.42 5.97 -7.67
CA ILE A 329 41.97 4.63 -7.92
C ILE A 329 43.49 4.67 -7.88
N VAL A 330 44.09 3.53 -7.52
CA VAL A 330 45.53 3.35 -7.59
C VAL A 330 45.83 2.58 -8.85
N ASN A 331 46.61 3.18 -9.76
CA ASN A 331 47.00 2.55 -11.02
C ASN A 331 48.19 1.60 -10.84
N ALA A 332 48.58 0.89 -11.91
CA ALA A 332 49.68 -0.08 -11.92
C ALA A 332 51.04 0.54 -11.54
N GLN A 333 51.21 1.85 -11.64
CA GLN A 333 52.43 2.61 -11.23
C GLN A 333 52.35 3.15 -9.81
N HIS A 334 51.36 2.67 -9.01
CA HIS A 334 51.07 3.14 -7.64
C HIS A 334 50.81 4.64 -7.54
N LYS A 335 50.21 5.25 -8.58
CA LYS A 335 49.79 6.65 -8.59
C LYS A 335 48.26 6.76 -8.47
N ILE A 336 47.87 7.82 -7.79
CA ILE A 336 46.45 8.16 -7.67
C ILE A 336 45.95 8.68 -9.02
N GLU A 337 44.84 8.12 -9.47
CA GLU A 337 44.10 8.55 -10.64
C GLU A 337 42.66 8.87 -10.24
N ARG A 338 42.22 10.06 -10.63
CA ARG A 338 40.81 10.45 -10.43
C ARG A 338 39.95 9.86 -11.53
N ARG A 339 38.88 9.18 -11.14
CA ARG A 339 37.92 8.62 -12.08
C ARG A 339 36.50 9.06 -11.76
N ALA A 340 35.85 9.71 -12.73
CA ALA A 340 34.44 10.08 -12.62
C ALA A 340 33.55 8.83 -12.58
N VAL A 341 32.53 8.85 -11.73
CA VAL A 341 31.61 7.75 -11.53
C VAL A 341 30.17 8.21 -11.48
N HIS A 342 29.25 7.36 -11.94
CA HIS A 342 27.84 7.62 -11.79
C HIS A 342 27.28 6.76 -10.64
N VAL A 343 26.81 7.44 -9.60
CA VAL A 343 26.16 6.83 -8.45
C VAL A 343 24.73 6.44 -8.86
N SER A 344 24.35 5.16 -8.68
CA SER A 344 23.01 4.67 -8.96
C SER A 344 22.11 4.53 -7.74
N GLY A 345 22.68 4.50 -6.53
CA GLY A 345 21.91 4.41 -5.29
C GLY A 345 22.76 4.14 -4.07
N ILE A 346 22.12 4.09 -2.92
CA ILE A 346 22.74 3.77 -1.63
C ILE A 346 22.12 2.46 -1.14
N VAL A 347 22.97 1.53 -0.72
CA VAL A 347 22.60 0.24 -0.13
C VAL A 347 23.16 0.14 1.29
N GLN A 348 22.73 -0.87 2.06
CA GLN A 348 23.18 -1.03 3.46
C GLN A 348 24.72 -1.07 3.60
N ASN A 349 25.41 -1.62 2.62
CA ASN A 349 26.86 -1.83 2.69
C ASN A 349 27.67 -0.78 1.90
N GLY A 350 27.04 0.28 1.38
CA GLY A 350 27.76 1.33 0.64
C GLY A 350 26.94 2.00 -0.45
N VAL A 351 27.66 2.47 -1.47
CA VAL A 351 27.11 3.20 -2.62
C VAL A 351 27.27 2.34 -3.86
N THR A 352 26.19 2.18 -4.62
CA THR A 352 26.22 1.44 -5.90
C THR A 352 26.62 2.35 -7.03
N ILE A 353 27.56 1.89 -7.85
CA ILE A 353 28.07 2.59 -9.01
C ILE A 353 27.47 1.98 -10.28
N ALA A 354 26.90 2.83 -11.13
CA ALA A 354 26.32 2.41 -12.40
C ALA A 354 27.42 2.14 -13.46
N ASP A 355 28.37 3.07 -13.56
CA ASP A 355 29.47 3.00 -14.51
C ASP A 355 30.69 3.80 -14.01
N GLY A 356 31.82 3.64 -14.71
CA GLY A 356 33.07 4.34 -14.43
C GLY A 356 34.12 3.50 -13.70
N ILE A 357 33.81 2.28 -13.21
CA ILE A 357 34.75 1.43 -12.46
C ILE A 357 34.70 0.00 -12.97
N GLY A 358 35.90 -0.64 -13.09
CA GLY A 358 36.06 -2.06 -13.40
C GLY A 358 36.26 -2.93 -12.15
N GLY A 359 35.84 -4.19 -12.20
CA GLY A 359 35.92 -5.13 -11.06
C GLY A 359 37.32 -5.44 -10.52
N LYS A 360 38.40 -4.94 -11.15
CA LYS A 360 39.78 -5.10 -10.71
C LYS A 360 40.45 -3.81 -10.27
N ASP A 361 39.71 -2.70 -10.30
CA ASP A 361 40.24 -1.39 -9.88
C ASP A 361 40.42 -1.37 -8.36
N GLN A 362 41.58 -0.88 -7.92
CA GLN A 362 41.86 -0.65 -6.50
C GLN A 362 41.41 0.76 -6.12
N VAL A 363 40.31 0.86 -5.40
CA VAL A 363 39.72 2.15 -5.00
C VAL A 363 40.19 2.54 -3.61
N VAL A 364 40.58 3.78 -3.43
CA VAL A 364 40.98 4.33 -2.12
C VAL A 364 39.75 4.36 -1.21
N ALA A 365 39.75 3.58 -0.14
CA ALA A 365 38.61 3.41 0.76
C ALA A 365 38.45 4.56 1.75
N THR A 366 39.58 5.18 2.18
CA THR A 366 39.63 6.25 3.18
C THR A 366 40.73 7.24 2.85
N ALA A 367 40.60 8.49 3.37
CA ALA A 367 41.58 9.57 3.20
C ALA A 367 41.69 10.17 1.78
N GLY A 368 40.74 9.85 0.86
CA GLY A 368 40.76 10.39 -0.50
C GLY A 368 40.78 11.95 -0.57
N ALA A 369 40.18 12.62 0.40
CA ALA A 369 40.12 14.08 0.42
C ALA A 369 41.48 14.79 0.60
N PHE A 370 42.51 14.07 1.01
CA PHE A 370 43.87 14.62 1.26
C PHE A 370 44.86 14.23 0.17
N LEU A 371 44.49 13.41 -0.79
CA LEU A 371 45.35 12.92 -1.85
C LEU A 371 45.20 13.75 -3.12
N GLN A 372 46.30 13.96 -3.83
CA GLN A 372 46.30 14.67 -5.11
C GLN A 372 46.42 13.69 -6.27
N GLU A 373 45.82 14.04 -7.40
CA GLU A 373 45.96 13.26 -8.64
C GLU A 373 47.45 13.22 -9.07
N GLY A 374 47.91 12.03 -9.41
CA GLY A 374 49.30 11.77 -9.76
C GLY A 374 50.24 11.50 -8.57
N GLU A 375 49.76 11.60 -7.33
CA GLU A 375 50.57 11.33 -6.13
C GLU A 375 50.95 9.86 -6.03
N LEU A 376 52.16 9.56 -5.64
CA LEU A 376 52.66 8.21 -5.44
C LEU A 376 52.23 7.71 -4.06
N VAL A 377 51.60 6.54 -4.00
CA VAL A 377 51.06 5.95 -2.77
C VAL A 377 51.48 4.51 -2.60
N ASN A 378 51.47 4.02 -1.36
CA ASN A 378 51.66 2.63 -1.05
C ASN A 378 50.29 2.02 -0.73
N PRO A 379 49.67 1.22 -1.66
CA PRO A 379 48.34 0.65 -1.42
C PRO A 379 48.43 -0.53 -0.44
N VAL A 380 47.58 -0.49 0.59
CA VAL A 380 47.34 -1.60 1.52
C VAL A 380 45.89 -2.03 1.38
N LEU A 381 45.70 -3.25 0.93
CA LEU A 381 44.35 -3.84 0.85
C LEU A 381 43.71 -3.88 2.23
N LYS A 382 42.63 -3.18 2.36
CA LYS A 382 41.74 -3.31 3.52
C LYS A 382 40.90 -4.54 3.31
N ASP A 383 41.18 -5.57 4.09
CA ASP A 383 40.32 -6.76 4.12
C ASP A 383 38.90 -6.31 4.47
N SER A 384 37.95 -6.52 3.54
CA SER A 384 36.53 -6.26 3.78
C SER A 384 35.99 -7.34 4.70
N GLY A 385 36.47 -7.31 5.96
CA GLY A 385 36.06 -8.22 7.01
C GLY A 385 34.54 -8.24 7.13
N ARG A 386 34.00 -9.42 6.94
CA ARG A 386 32.63 -9.78 7.33
C ARG A 386 32.39 -9.30 8.77
N SER A 387 31.52 -8.32 8.95
CA SER A 387 30.85 -8.02 10.21
C SER A 387 29.38 -8.33 10.05
#